data_30a0939560e432d630f6ece521623c1c
#
_entry.id   30a0939560e432d630f6ece521623c1c
#
_cell.length_a   1.000
_cell.length_b   1.000
_cell.length_c   1.000
_cell.angle_alpha   90.00
_cell.angle_beta   90.00
_cell.angle_gamma   90.00
#
_symmetry.space_group_name_H-M   'P 1'
#
loop_
_entity.id
_entity.type
_entity.pdbx_description
1 polymer ?
#
loop_
_entity_poly.entity_id
_entity_poly.type
_entity_poly.pdbx_seq_one_letter_code
_entity_poly.pdbx_strand_id
1 'polypeptide(L)'
;MRRDAQRNREALLAAALEVFAASGLEAPLDEIARRAGVGNATLYRHFPDRAALVESVFHDLLAETRRMGEEARTSADAWAGLTGYLEEIFAGLAANRAANDLMTTGIQGVASLDALHVHNRETIDILISRAQQQGTMRGDIVAEDLLFALAALGRVVPASAAVIPDAWRRYLALLLDSLRAQAARPLPAPPLSPDQLGRILHDLGPHVDRSS
;
A
#
# COMPACT_ATOMS: atom_id res chain seq x y z
N MET A 1 -2.07 -7.03 36.82
CA MET A 1 -2.55 -7.90 35.72
C MET A 1 -3.03 -7.13 34.49
N ARG A 2 -4.10 -6.25 34.51
CA ARG A 2 -4.52 -5.50 33.31
C ARG A 2 -3.46 -4.50 32.79
N ARG A 3 -2.81 -3.76 33.68
CA ARG A 3 -1.75 -2.79 33.34
C ARG A 3 -0.50 -3.46 32.74
N ASP A 4 -0.13 -4.63 33.22
CA ASP A 4 1.03 -5.37 32.68
C ASP A 4 0.73 -5.94 31.30
N ALA A 5 -0.48 -6.43 31.07
CA ALA A 5 -0.92 -6.90 29.77
C ALA A 5 -0.93 -5.76 28.73
N GLN A 6 -1.43 -4.58 29.11
CA GLN A 6 -1.43 -3.41 28.25
C GLN A 6 0.00 -2.95 27.91
N ARG A 7 0.87 -2.86 28.91
CA ARG A 7 2.28 -2.50 28.71
C ARG A 7 3.02 -3.48 27.81
N ASN A 8 2.77 -4.79 27.98
CA ASN A 8 3.36 -5.81 27.11
C ASN A 8 2.85 -5.69 25.67
N ARG A 9 1.57 -5.39 25.48
CA ARG A 9 1.00 -5.17 24.15
C ARG A 9 1.64 -3.97 23.44
N GLU A 10 1.79 -2.86 24.14
CA GLU A 10 2.43 -1.65 23.62
C GLU A 10 3.92 -1.89 23.27
N ALA A 11 4.64 -2.61 24.14
CA ALA A 11 6.03 -2.98 23.89
C ALA A 11 6.17 -3.89 22.65
N LEU A 12 5.24 -4.84 22.46
CA LEU A 12 5.21 -5.70 21.28
C LEU A 12 4.93 -4.91 19.99
N LEU A 13 3.99 -3.96 20.00
CA LEU A 13 3.70 -3.13 18.85
C LEU A 13 4.89 -2.23 18.48
N ALA A 14 5.53 -1.60 19.46
CA ALA A 14 6.72 -0.78 19.25
C ALA A 14 7.89 -1.61 18.68
N ALA A 15 8.16 -2.78 19.26
CA ALA A 15 9.18 -3.70 18.76
C ALA A 15 8.88 -4.21 17.35
N ALA A 16 7.60 -4.50 17.05
CA ALA A 16 7.17 -4.95 15.73
C ALA A 16 7.40 -3.88 14.66
N LEU A 17 7.06 -2.62 14.93
CA LEU A 17 7.35 -1.50 14.03
C LEU A 17 8.84 -1.41 13.69
N GLU A 18 9.72 -1.50 14.69
CA GLU A 18 11.18 -1.43 14.49
C GLU A 18 11.71 -2.63 13.68
N VAL A 19 11.26 -3.84 14.04
CA VAL A 19 11.71 -5.08 13.35
C VAL A 19 11.20 -5.11 11.91
N PHE A 20 9.94 -4.76 11.68
CA PHE A 20 9.38 -4.71 10.32
C PHE A 20 10.03 -3.62 9.45
N ALA A 21 10.37 -2.47 10.04
CA ALA A 21 11.10 -1.43 9.31
C ALA A 21 12.52 -1.88 8.90
N ALA A 22 13.20 -2.65 9.74
CA ALA A 22 14.56 -3.11 9.48
C ALA A 22 14.63 -4.35 8.57
N SER A 23 13.75 -5.35 8.83
CA SER A 23 13.85 -6.70 8.27
C SER A 23 12.68 -7.09 7.36
N GLY A 24 11.67 -6.19 7.19
CA GLY A 24 10.46 -6.47 6.41
C GLY A 24 9.41 -7.25 7.21
N LEU A 25 8.24 -7.41 6.59
CA LEU A 25 7.07 -8.01 7.25
C LEU A 25 7.19 -9.52 7.51
N GLU A 26 8.12 -10.20 6.84
CA GLU A 26 8.40 -11.63 7.04
C GLU A 26 9.38 -11.91 8.19
N ALA A 27 9.86 -10.87 8.89
CA ALA A 27 10.74 -11.03 10.03
C ALA A 27 10.17 -12.02 11.07
N PRO A 28 11.02 -12.86 11.71
CA PRO A 28 10.58 -13.84 12.69
C PRO A 28 9.88 -13.18 13.89
N LEU A 29 8.74 -13.72 14.33
CA LEU A 29 7.97 -13.17 15.45
C LEU A 29 8.68 -13.32 16.79
N ASP A 30 9.57 -14.31 16.94
CA ASP A 30 10.41 -14.51 18.13
C ASP A 30 11.42 -13.36 18.30
N GLU A 31 11.91 -12.76 17.21
CA GLU A 31 12.75 -11.56 17.29
C GLU A 31 11.98 -10.38 17.88
N ILE A 32 10.71 -10.21 17.47
CA ILE A 32 9.82 -9.18 18.02
C ILE A 32 9.59 -9.39 19.52
N ALA A 33 9.28 -10.63 19.93
CA ALA A 33 9.09 -10.95 21.35
C ALA A 33 10.35 -10.67 22.17
N ARG A 34 11.52 -11.08 21.67
CA ARG A 34 12.83 -10.82 22.30
C ARG A 34 13.10 -9.32 22.43
N ARG A 35 12.84 -8.54 21.38
CA ARG A 35 13.06 -7.09 21.38
C ARG A 35 12.11 -6.35 22.32
N ALA A 36 10.87 -6.84 22.44
CA ALA A 36 9.88 -6.33 23.38
C ALA A 36 10.16 -6.74 24.85
N GLY A 37 11.13 -7.62 25.10
CA GLY A 37 11.46 -8.13 26.44
C GLY A 37 10.40 -9.08 27.02
N VAL A 38 9.65 -9.78 26.15
CA VAL A 38 8.61 -10.74 26.57
C VAL A 38 8.85 -12.12 25.96
N GLY A 39 8.27 -13.15 26.56
CA GLY A 39 8.34 -14.51 26.00
C GLY A 39 7.36 -14.70 24.84
N ASN A 40 7.69 -15.65 23.91
CA ASN A 40 6.85 -15.99 22.76
C ASN A 40 5.40 -16.33 23.13
N ALA A 41 5.18 -17.04 24.23
CA ALA A 41 3.84 -17.35 24.74
C ALA A 41 3.02 -16.08 25.06
N THR A 42 3.69 -14.99 25.48
CA THR A 42 3.04 -13.70 25.71
C THR A 42 2.68 -13.03 24.38
N LEU A 43 3.56 -13.08 23.38
CA LEU A 43 3.27 -12.57 22.04
C LEU A 43 2.03 -13.27 21.46
N TYR A 44 2.02 -14.61 21.39
CA TYR A 44 0.91 -15.36 20.81
C TYR A 44 -0.40 -15.22 21.58
N ARG A 45 -0.36 -14.90 22.87
CA ARG A 45 -1.56 -14.57 23.64
C ARG A 45 -2.17 -13.23 23.24
N HIS A 46 -1.36 -12.25 22.82
CA HIS A 46 -1.82 -10.94 22.37
C HIS A 46 -2.15 -10.92 20.88
N PHE A 47 -1.39 -11.64 20.09
CA PHE A 47 -1.48 -11.70 18.63
C PHE A 47 -1.35 -13.16 18.20
N PRO A 48 -2.48 -13.85 17.93
CA PRO A 48 -2.50 -15.28 17.67
C PRO A 48 -1.69 -15.69 16.44
N ASP A 49 -1.53 -14.77 15.49
CA ASP A 49 -0.77 -14.96 14.27
C ASP A 49 -0.13 -13.65 13.79
N ARG A 50 0.62 -13.72 12.70
CA ARG A 50 1.29 -12.58 12.06
C ARG A 50 0.28 -11.55 11.57
N ALA A 51 -0.83 -11.98 10.97
CA ALA A 51 -1.85 -11.08 10.43
C ALA A 51 -2.45 -10.19 11.52
N ALA A 52 -2.79 -10.76 12.69
CA ALA A 52 -3.29 -10.01 13.84
C ALA A 52 -2.29 -8.98 14.38
N LEU A 53 -0.99 -9.29 14.36
CA LEU A 53 0.05 -8.34 14.74
C LEU A 53 0.16 -7.22 13.71
N VAL A 54 0.25 -7.55 12.43
CA VAL A 54 0.32 -6.58 11.31
C VAL A 54 -0.91 -5.68 11.31
N GLU A 55 -2.11 -6.23 11.42
CA GLU A 55 -3.37 -5.49 11.56
C GLU A 55 -3.27 -4.43 12.67
N SER A 56 -2.76 -4.82 13.84
CA SER A 56 -2.64 -3.91 14.98
C SER A 56 -1.53 -2.87 14.84
N VAL A 57 -0.42 -3.23 14.19
CA VAL A 57 0.73 -2.32 13.97
C VAL A 57 0.39 -1.23 12.97
N PHE A 58 -0.34 -1.58 11.91
CA PHE A 58 -0.61 -0.66 10.79
C PHE A 58 -2.02 -0.07 10.81
N HIS A 59 -2.81 -0.34 11.86
CA HIS A 59 -4.19 0.12 11.98
C HIS A 59 -4.36 1.62 11.66
N ASP A 60 -3.58 2.47 12.31
CA ASP A 60 -3.68 3.92 12.16
C ASP A 60 -3.23 4.38 10.76
N LEU A 61 -2.19 3.75 10.21
CA LEU A 61 -1.72 4.02 8.85
C LEU A 61 -2.79 3.70 7.80
N LEU A 62 -3.43 2.53 7.91
CA LEU A 62 -4.46 2.10 6.97
C LEU A 62 -5.71 2.99 7.09
N ALA A 63 -6.09 3.37 8.31
CA ALA A 63 -7.19 4.30 8.55
C ALA A 63 -6.91 5.69 7.96
N GLU A 64 -5.69 6.20 8.12
CA GLU A 64 -5.27 7.49 7.56
C GLU A 64 -5.24 7.47 6.04
N THR A 65 -4.71 6.41 5.42
CA THR A 65 -4.71 6.28 3.95
C THR A 65 -6.14 6.26 3.39
N ARG A 66 -7.06 5.60 4.10
CA ARG A 66 -8.47 5.62 3.73
C ARG A 66 -9.08 7.02 3.83
N ARG A 67 -8.80 7.76 4.90
CA ARG A 67 -9.27 9.15 5.09
C ARG A 67 -8.76 10.05 3.96
N MET A 68 -7.49 9.94 3.58
CA MET A 68 -6.91 10.67 2.45
C MET A 68 -7.67 10.40 1.14
N GLY A 69 -8.06 9.14 0.88
CA GLY A 69 -8.87 8.77 -0.27
C GLY A 69 -10.26 9.41 -0.24
N GLU A 70 -10.92 9.44 0.90
CA GLU A 70 -12.22 10.09 1.06
C GLU A 70 -12.12 11.61 0.82
N GLU A 71 -11.10 12.26 1.32
CA GLU A 71 -10.84 13.69 1.06
C GLU A 71 -10.58 13.95 -0.43
N ALA A 72 -9.74 13.13 -1.08
CA ALA A 72 -9.47 13.26 -2.51
C ALA A 72 -10.75 13.17 -3.36
N ARG A 73 -11.70 12.29 -2.99
CA ARG A 73 -13.00 12.18 -3.67
C ARG A 73 -13.84 13.47 -3.61
N THR A 74 -13.61 14.33 -2.63
CA THR A 74 -14.34 15.61 -2.48
C THR A 74 -13.71 16.77 -3.23
N SER A 75 -12.50 16.62 -3.78
CA SER A 75 -11.83 17.69 -4.54
C SER A 75 -12.68 18.17 -5.71
N ALA A 76 -12.81 19.49 -5.88
CA ALA A 76 -13.53 20.08 -7.02
C ALA A 76 -12.82 19.76 -8.35
N ASP A 77 -11.49 19.82 -8.36
CA ASP A 77 -10.62 19.37 -9.46
C ASP A 77 -10.25 17.91 -9.22
N ALA A 78 -10.84 17.00 -10.00
CA ALA A 78 -10.62 15.57 -9.85
C ALA A 78 -9.19 15.16 -10.21
N TRP A 79 -8.55 15.87 -11.15
CA TRP A 79 -7.15 15.64 -11.48
C TRP A 79 -6.23 16.00 -10.31
N ALA A 80 -6.42 17.16 -9.70
CA ALA A 80 -5.65 17.58 -8.53
C ALA A 80 -5.90 16.63 -7.34
N GLY A 81 -7.15 16.18 -7.14
CA GLY A 81 -7.50 15.17 -6.13
C GLY A 81 -6.74 13.85 -6.34
N LEU A 82 -6.71 13.33 -7.58
CA LEU A 82 -6.01 12.10 -7.91
C LEU A 82 -4.50 12.24 -7.72
N THR A 83 -3.90 13.30 -8.25
CA THR A 83 -2.45 13.49 -8.18
C THR A 83 -1.97 13.68 -6.75
N GLY A 84 -2.65 14.52 -5.96
CA GLY A 84 -2.34 14.74 -4.54
C GLY A 84 -2.46 13.45 -3.72
N TYR A 85 -3.53 12.68 -3.92
CA TYR A 85 -3.72 11.40 -3.26
C TYR A 85 -2.58 10.40 -3.52
N LEU A 86 -2.18 10.27 -4.79
CA LEU A 86 -1.09 9.37 -5.17
C LEU A 86 0.26 9.85 -4.66
N GLU A 87 0.52 11.17 -4.68
CA GLU A 87 1.75 11.75 -4.13
C GLU A 87 1.88 11.48 -2.63
N GLU A 88 0.81 11.62 -1.85
CA GLU A 88 0.81 11.32 -0.42
C GLU A 88 1.03 9.84 -0.13
N ILE A 89 0.35 8.95 -0.86
CA ILE A 89 0.58 7.50 -0.73
C ILE A 89 2.05 7.18 -1.00
N PHE A 90 2.61 7.62 -2.12
CA PHE A 90 3.99 7.30 -2.49
C PHE A 90 5.01 7.94 -1.56
N ALA A 91 4.76 9.12 -1.01
CA ALA A 91 5.58 9.72 0.04
C ALA A 91 5.61 8.83 1.29
N GLY A 92 4.47 8.30 1.71
CA GLY A 92 4.38 7.36 2.82
C GLY A 92 5.14 6.04 2.56
N LEU A 93 4.99 5.47 1.35
CA LEU A 93 5.69 4.25 0.94
C LEU A 93 7.22 4.45 0.88
N ALA A 94 7.68 5.61 0.42
CA ALA A 94 9.10 5.93 0.36
C ALA A 94 9.71 6.16 1.75
N ALA A 95 8.93 6.73 2.67
CA ALA A 95 9.38 7.01 4.03
C ALA A 95 9.39 5.77 4.94
N ASN A 96 8.60 4.74 4.63
CA ASN A 96 8.40 3.58 5.50
C ASN A 96 8.42 2.28 4.69
N ARG A 97 9.54 1.55 4.78
CA ARG A 97 9.73 0.28 4.10
C ARG A 97 8.66 -0.75 4.46
N ALA A 98 8.30 -0.85 5.74
CA ALA A 98 7.30 -1.81 6.18
C ALA A 98 5.89 -1.47 5.64
N ALA A 99 5.56 -0.18 5.51
CA ALA A 99 4.34 0.26 4.84
C ALA A 99 4.36 -0.09 3.35
N ASN A 100 5.51 0.08 2.68
CA ASN A 100 5.67 -0.33 1.28
C ASN A 100 5.52 -1.84 1.12
N ASP A 101 6.19 -2.64 1.95
CA ASP A 101 6.06 -4.10 1.93
C ASP A 101 4.60 -4.52 2.16
N LEU A 102 3.89 -3.89 3.11
CA LEU A 102 2.47 -4.15 3.37
C LEU A 102 1.60 -3.93 2.13
N MET A 103 1.80 -2.81 1.44
CA MET A 103 0.98 -2.43 0.28
C MET A 103 1.32 -3.21 -1.00
N THR A 104 2.54 -3.75 -1.10
CA THR A 104 3.05 -4.35 -2.36
C THR A 104 3.22 -5.86 -2.30
N THR A 105 3.32 -6.49 -1.12
CA THR A 105 3.58 -7.94 -0.98
C THR A 105 2.36 -8.77 -0.58
N GLY A 106 1.26 -8.13 -0.15
CA GLY A 106 -0.02 -8.79 0.09
C GLY A 106 0.01 -9.86 1.19
N ILE A 107 0.08 -9.46 2.47
CA ILE A 107 -0.11 -10.39 3.57
C ILE A 107 -1.59 -10.80 3.63
N GLN A 108 -1.84 -12.10 3.55
CA GLN A 108 -3.20 -12.64 3.67
C GLN A 108 -3.73 -12.54 5.10
N GLY A 109 -5.04 -12.30 5.23
CA GLY A 109 -5.74 -12.30 6.53
C GLY A 109 -5.66 -10.98 7.30
N VAL A 110 -5.18 -9.89 6.67
CA VAL A 110 -5.23 -8.51 7.22
C VAL A 110 -6.47 -7.82 6.65
N ALA A 111 -7.58 -7.91 7.38
CA ALA A 111 -8.89 -7.47 6.88
C ALA A 111 -8.96 -5.97 6.55
N SER A 112 -8.27 -5.12 7.32
CA SER A 112 -8.21 -3.68 7.05
C SER A 112 -7.41 -3.35 5.79
N LEU A 113 -6.38 -4.16 5.44
CA LEU A 113 -5.63 -4.02 4.21
C LEU A 113 -6.49 -4.39 2.99
N ASP A 114 -7.23 -5.50 3.07
CA ASP A 114 -8.15 -5.91 2.02
C ASP A 114 -9.22 -4.83 1.78
N ALA A 115 -9.80 -4.30 2.86
CA ALA A 115 -10.76 -3.19 2.80
C ALA A 115 -10.14 -1.91 2.20
N LEU A 116 -8.87 -1.62 2.52
CA LEU A 116 -8.16 -0.48 1.95
C LEU A 116 -7.91 -0.67 0.44
N HIS A 117 -7.54 -1.86 -0.01
CA HIS A 117 -7.36 -2.12 -1.45
C HIS A 117 -8.66 -1.89 -2.24
N VAL A 118 -9.79 -2.35 -1.72
CA VAL A 118 -11.11 -2.08 -2.32
C VAL A 118 -11.38 -0.57 -2.35
N HIS A 119 -11.17 0.11 -1.23
CA HIS A 119 -11.36 1.57 -1.11
C HIS A 119 -10.46 2.36 -2.06
N ASN A 120 -9.18 2.00 -2.18
CA ASN A 120 -8.24 2.67 -3.09
C ASN A 120 -8.67 2.51 -4.55
N ARG A 121 -9.08 1.28 -4.93
CA ARG A 121 -9.60 1.02 -6.27
C ARG A 121 -10.83 1.88 -6.58
N GLU A 122 -11.81 1.92 -5.68
CA GLU A 122 -13.00 2.77 -5.84
C GLU A 122 -12.65 4.26 -5.91
N THR A 123 -11.70 4.71 -5.07
CA THR A 123 -11.23 6.10 -5.07
C THR A 123 -10.63 6.48 -6.42
N ILE A 124 -9.76 5.63 -6.94
CA ILE A 124 -9.12 5.83 -8.25
C ILE A 124 -10.17 5.84 -9.36
N ASP A 125 -11.12 4.92 -9.35
CA ASP A 125 -12.18 4.81 -10.37
C ASP A 125 -13.07 6.07 -10.39
N ILE A 126 -13.48 6.56 -9.22
CA ILE A 126 -14.26 7.80 -9.08
C ILE A 126 -13.47 8.99 -9.62
N LEU A 127 -12.19 9.13 -9.24
CA LEU A 127 -11.36 10.26 -9.64
C LEU A 127 -11.03 10.23 -11.14
N ILE A 128 -10.76 9.05 -11.72
CA ILE A 128 -10.59 8.87 -13.16
C ILE A 128 -11.86 9.31 -13.89
N SER A 129 -13.02 8.76 -13.52
CA SER A 129 -14.29 9.07 -14.17
C SER A 129 -14.60 10.57 -14.15
N ARG A 130 -14.35 11.23 -13.01
CA ARG A 130 -14.55 12.69 -12.89
C ARG A 130 -13.54 13.50 -13.68
N ALA A 131 -12.25 13.11 -13.69
CA ALA A 131 -11.22 13.80 -14.46
C ALA A 131 -11.46 13.68 -15.98
N GLN A 132 -11.99 12.53 -16.45
CA GLN A 132 -12.43 12.34 -17.83
C GLN A 132 -13.62 13.23 -18.17
N GLN A 133 -14.63 13.32 -17.30
CA GLN A 133 -15.77 14.23 -17.47
C GLN A 133 -15.36 15.70 -17.49
N GLN A 134 -14.35 16.07 -16.71
CA GLN A 134 -13.75 17.41 -16.69
C GLN A 134 -12.82 17.68 -17.89
N GLY A 135 -12.57 16.68 -18.75
CA GLY A 135 -11.68 16.81 -19.92
C GLY A 135 -10.20 16.96 -19.58
N THR A 136 -9.79 16.67 -18.34
CA THR A 136 -8.39 16.77 -17.89
C THR A 136 -7.60 15.47 -18.08
N MET A 137 -8.28 14.33 -18.18
CA MET A 137 -7.72 13.00 -18.39
C MET A 137 -8.21 12.39 -19.71
N ARG A 138 -7.36 11.56 -20.34
CA ARG A 138 -7.72 10.78 -21.53
C ARG A 138 -8.84 9.79 -21.24
N GLY A 139 -9.76 9.60 -22.20
CA GLY A 139 -11.01 8.85 -22.00
C GLY A 139 -10.90 7.33 -22.07
N ASP A 140 -9.72 6.78 -22.43
CA ASP A 140 -9.50 5.34 -22.65
C ASP A 140 -8.73 4.65 -21.51
N ILE A 141 -8.57 5.31 -20.34
CA ILE A 141 -7.94 4.78 -19.12
C ILE A 141 -9.01 4.28 -18.16
N VAL A 142 -8.74 3.15 -17.53
CA VAL A 142 -9.52 2.57 -16.44
C VAL A 142 -8.66 2.42 -15.18
N ALA A 143 -9.29 2.13 -14.04
CA ALA A 143 -8.59 1.98 -12.76
C ALA A 143 -7.50 0.90 -12.82
N GLU A 144 -7.71 -0.18 -13.56
CA GLU A 144 -6.78 -1.30 -13.71
C GLU A 144 -5.46 -0.88 -14.36
N ASP A 145 -5.49 0.02 -15.35
CA ASP A 145 -4.27 0.53 -15.99
C ASP A 145 -3.38 1.28 -14.99
N LEU A 146 -4.02 2.14 -14.20
CA LEU A 146 -3.31 2.94 -13.21
C LEU A 146 -2.80 2.07 -12.05
N LEU A 147 -3.62 1.17 -11.53
CA LEU A 147 -3.24 0.25 -10.46
C LEU A 147 -2.08 -0.67 -10.85
N PHE A 148 -2.07 -1.19 -12.09
CA PHE A 148 -0.96 -1.96 -12.62
C PHE A 148 0.35 -1.16 -12.61
N ALA A 149 0.31 0.07 -13.14
CA ALA A 149 1.48 0.93 -13.20
C ALA A 149 1.97 1.36 -11.80
N LEU A 150 1.04 1.66 -10.88
CA LEU A 150 1.35 2.02 -9.49
C LEU A 150 1.95 0.85 -8.72
N ALA A 151 1.47 -0.39 -8.93
CA ALA A 151 2.06 -1.58 -8.31
C ALA A 151 3.51 -1.80 -8.78
N ALA A 152 3.79 -1.63 -10.07
CA ALA A 152 5.15 -1.70 -10.61
C ALA A 152 6.05 -0.60 -10.03
N LEU A 153 5.57 0.63 -9.96
CA LEU A 153 6.31 1.76 -9.37
C LEU A 153 6.57 1.53 -7.88
N GLY A 154 5.57 1.09 -7.11
CA GLY A 154 5.70 0.81 -5.67
C GLY A 154 6.79 -0.22 -5.36
N ARG A 155 6.96 -1.22 -6.22
CA ARG A 155 8.02 -2.24 -6.09
C ARG A 155 9.43 -1.65 -6.19
N VAL A 156 9.62 -0.57 -6.95
CA VAL A 156 10.93 0.04 -7.19
C VAL A 156 11.26 1.10 -6.14
N VAL A 157 10.26 1.64 -5.45
CA VAL A 157 10.42 2.74 -4.48
C VAL A 157 11.47 2.44 -3.41
N PRO A 158 11.46 1.30 -2.68
CA PRO A 158 12.46 1.05 -1.62
C PRO A 158 13.88 1.00 -2.15
N ALA A 159 14.09 0.37 -3.31
CA ALA A 159 15.42 0.26 -3.92
C ALA A 159 15.91 1.64 -4.43
N SER A 160 15.02 2.44 -5.03
CA SER A 160 15.37 3.77 -5.50
C SER A 160 15.62 4.75 -4.35
N ALA A 161 14.85 4.67 -3.27
CA ALA A 161 14.99 5.53 -2.10
C ALA A 161 16.34 5.35 -1.39
N ALA A 162 16.94 4.16 -1.45
CA ALA A 162 18.28 3.89 -0.92
C ALA A 162 19.38 4.65 -1.67
N VAL A 163 19.15 5.05 -2.92
CA VAL A 163 20.12 5.77 -3.77
C VAL A 163 19.76 7.25 -3.87
N ILE A 164 18.51 7.56 -4.20
CA ILE A 164 17.96 8.92 -4.33
C ILE A 164 16.55 8.89 -3.70
N PRO A 165 16.37 9.42 -2.48
CA PRO A 165 15.11 9.32 -1.72
C PRO A 165 13.86 9.78 -2.48
N ASP A 166 13.99 10.85 -3.28
CA ASP A 166 12.86 11.45 -4.02
C ASP A 166 12.75 11.01 -5.49
N ALA A 167 13.50 9.99 -5.92
CA ALA A 167 13.46 9.51 -7.31
C ALA A 167 12.05 9.14 -7.77
N TRP A 168 11.24 8.55 -6.89
CA TRP A 168 9.86 8.15 -7.17
C TRP A 168 8.97 9.29 -7.65
N ARG A 169 9.19 10.53 -7.18
CA ARG A 169 8.41 11.72 -7.60
C ARG A 169 8.50 11.95 -9.09
N ARG A 170 9.71 11.79 -9.66
CA ARG A 170 9.93 11.93 -11.09
C ARG A 170 9.14 10.90 -11.89
N TYR A 171 9.17 9.65 -11.48
CA TYR A 171 8.53 8.56 -12.21
C TYR A 171 7.01 8.56 -12.04
N LEU A 172 6.52 8.92 -10.87
CA LEU A 172 5.09 9.18 -10.66
C LEU A 172 4.62 10.34 -11.54
N ALA A 173 5.35 11.46 -11.59
CA ALA A 173 5.02 12.60 -12.44
C ALA A 173 4.99 12.22 -13.93
N LEU A 174 5.97 11.44 -14.41
CA LEU A 174 5.99 10.93 -15.80
C LEU A 174 4.77 10.05 -16.11
N LEU A 175 4.41 9.16 -15.19
CA LEU A 175 3.20 8.34 -15.31
C LEU A 175 1.95 9.21 -15.40
N LEU A 176 1.76 10.11 -14.44
CA LEU A 176 0.60 11.00 -14.40
C LEU A 176 0.51 11.89 -15.65
N ASP A 177 1.63 12.43 -16.13
CA ASP A 177 1.65 13.27 -17.33
C ASP A 177 1.17 12.51 -18.57
N SER A 178 1.48 11.21 -18.67
CA SER A 178 1.02 10.35 -19.75
C SER A 178 -0.50 10.12 -19.78
N LEU A 179 -1.19 10.37 -18.67
CA LEU A 179 -2.64 10.21 -18.52
C LEU A 179 -3.43 11.47 -18.91
N ARG A 180 -2.75 12.60 -19.20
CA ARG A 180 -3.39 13.85 -19.62
C ARG A 180 -4.15 13.69 -20.92
N ALA A 181 -5.28 14.39 -21.05
CA ALA A 181 -6.10 14.38 -22.27
C ALA A 181 -5.30 14.75 -23.52
N GLN A 182 -4.37 15.71 -23.41
CA GLN A 182 -3.52 16.18 -24.53
C GLN A 182 -2.49 15.14 -24.98
N ALA A 183 -2.14 14.18 -24.14
CA ALA A 183 -1.19 13.11 -24.47
C ALA A 183 -1.87 11.92 -25.17
N ALA A 184 -3.20 11.92 -25.32
CA ALA A 184 -3.96 10.78 -25.77
C ALA A 184 -3.63 10.38 -27.22
N ARG A 185 -3.09 9.16 -27.37
CA ARG A 185 -3.01 8.39 -28.62
C ARG A 185 -3.65 7.04 -28.37
N PRO A 186 -4.26 6.40 -29.38
CA PRO A 186 -4.86 5.08 -29.22
C PRO A 186 -3.87 4.09 -28.60
N LEU A 187 -4.31 3.35 -27.59
CA LEU A 187 -3.51 2.30 -26.98
C LEU A 187 -3.56 1.04 -27.85
N PRO A 188 -2.45 0.25 -27.89
CA PRO A 188 -2.31 -0.90 -28.79
C PRO A 188 -3.10 -2.13 -28.35
N ALA A 189 -3.62 -2.15 -27.13
CA ALA A 189 -4.35 -3.27 -26.53
C ALA A 189 -5.45 -2.75 -25.61
N PRO A 190 -6.49 -3.56 -25.35
CA PRO A 190 -7.52 -3.23 -24.36
C PRO A 190 -6.95 -3.27 -22.93
N PRO A 191 -7.61 -2.59 -21.97
CA PRO A 191 -7.22 -2.64 -20.56
C PRO A 191 -7.41 -4.05 -19.98
N LEU A 192 -6.70 -4.32 -18.88
CA LEU A 192 -6.92 -5.53 -18.08
C LEU A 192 -8.31 -5.50 -17.43
N SER A 193 -8.94 -6.68 -17.30
CA SER A 193 -10.09 -6.78 -16.40
C SER A 193 -9.65 -6.81 -14.93
N PRO A 194 -10.56 -6.50 -13.96
CA PRO A 194 -10.26 -6.61 -12.53
C PRO A 194 -9.68 -7.98 -12.13
N ASP A 195 -10.26 -9.07 -12.67
CA ASP A 195 -9.81 -10.44 -12.39
C ASP A 195 -8.41 -10.73 -12.95
N GLN A 196 -8.10 -10.18 -14.13
CA GLN A 196 -6.76 -10.32 -14.74
C GLN A 196 -5.72 -9.58 -13.90
N LEU A 197 -6.00 -8.33 -13.52
CA LEU A 197 -5.12 -7.56 -12.65
C LEU A 197 -4.93 -8.26 -11.31
N GLY A 198 -6.00 -8.72 -10.66
CA GLY A 198 -5.94 -9.44 -9.39
C GLY A 198 -5.01 -10.65 -9.43
N ARG A 199 -5.09 -11.47 -10.50
CA ARG A 199 -4.18 -12.62 -10.68
C ARG A 199 -2.73 -12.18 -10.84
N ILE A 200 -2.46 -11.17 -11.66
CA ILE A 200 -1.09 -10.65 -11.87
C ILE A 200 -0.49 -10.15 -10.55
N LEU A 201 -1.25 -9.38 -9.78
CA LEU A 201 -0.77 -8.84 -8.50
C LEU A 201 -0.54 -9.95 -7.47
N HIS A 202 -1.41 -10.99 -7.44
CA HIS A 202 -1.21 -12.15 -6.60
C HIS A 202 0.07 -12.92 -6.96
N ASP A 203 0.36 -13.11 -8.23
CA ASP A 203 1.56 -13.81 -8.71
C ASP A 203 2.86 -13.00 -8.47
N LEU A 204 2.75 -11.69 -8.30
CA LEU A 204 3.86 -10.81 -7.90
C LEU A 204 4.15 -10.84 -6.38
N GLY A 205 3.29 -11.44 -5.58
CA GLY A 205 3.50 -11.66 -4.14
C GLY A 205 4.75 -12.50 -3.86
N PRO A 206 5.18 -12.64 -2.61
CA PRO A 206 6.29 -13.50 -2.27
C PRO A 206 5.95 -14.93 -2.71
N HIS A 207 6.76 -15.49 -3.61
CA HIS A 207 6.68 -16.91 -3.95
C HIS A 207 7.00 -17.70 -2.68
N VAL A 208 5.99 -18.23 -2.02
CA VAL A 208 6.21 -19.34 -1.08
C VAL A 208 6.70 -20.50 -1.92
N ASP A 209 7.96 -20.79 -1.79
CA ASP A 209 8.59 -21.94 -2.45
C ASP A 209 7.80 -23.19 -2.07
N ARG A 210 7.03 -23.74 -3.02
CA ARG A 210 6.26 -24.98 -2.84
C ARG A 210 7.15 -26.21 -3.01
N SER A 211 8.38 -26.12 -2.54
CA SER A 211 9.36 -27.22 -2.57
C SER A 211 9.67 -27.64 -1.14
N SER A 212 8.80 -28.49 -0.57
CA SER A 212 9.17 -29.44 0.50
C SER A 212 8.07 -30.48 0.65
#